data_b073fc3dc700b41c1bf9b2305ec8e80d
#
_entry.id   b073fc3dc700b41c1bf9b2305ec8e80d
#
_cell.length_a   1.000
_cell.length_b   1.000
_cell.length_c   1.000
_cell.angle_alpha   90.00
_cell.angle_beta   90.00
_cell.angle_gamma   90.00
#
_symmetry.space_group_name_H-M   'P 1'
#
loop_
_entity.id
_entity.type
_entity.pdbx_description
1 polymer ?
#
loop_
_entity_poly.entity_id
_entity_poly.type
_entity_poly.pdbx_seq_one_letter_code
_entity_poly.pdbx_strand_id
1 'polypeptide(L)'
;GVTLGAYDVDYNKYSLYDEKYAYTLEGDTHVYDDEGYSLESFNRIHGSGFDFKFGAIFRPIEDSPLRIGLAVHTPIYYKLTYTTGALLTSDLYLPDDAGNERLTRTTVDTYSALGGRDMDRDFKLQTPWVFNASLGYTVGNNLALGAEYEYEDYSSMKFKYPEGDEMAWETGEADLCMKGVSTLRLGAEYKPIPAFSLRAGYNYSTAAYKKDAIKALPSNSINTDTDFANSKSMNTFTLGIGYRFSSFYADLAYKFDTYKSDFYPFYNDINGLVTPPTTEVTNTRSKVLFTLGMRF
;
A
#
# COMPACT_ATOMS: atom_id res chain seq x y z
N GLY A 1 -25.85 13.21 1.67
CA GLY A 1 -25.09 13.19 0.40
C GLY A 1 -24.86 11.78 -0.08
N VAL A 2 -24.75 11.63 -1.40
CA VAL A 2 -24.40 10.37 -2.07
C VAL A 2 -23.26 10.70 -3.04
N THR A 3 -22.25 9.84 -3.10
CA THR A 3 -21.13 9.96 -4.04
C THR A 3 -20.93 8.63 -4.74
N LEU A 4 -20.74 8.64 -6.04
CA LEU A 4 -20.23 7.52 -6.82
C LEU A 4 -18.72 7.73 -7.03
N GLY A 5 -17.92 6.79 -6.58
CA GLY A 5 -16.48 6.76 -6.84
C GLY A 5 -16.17 5.88 -8.05
N ALA A 6 -15.25 6.34 -8.88
CA ALA A 6 -14.65 5.57 -9.96
C ALA A 6 -13.14 5.62 -9.80
N TYR A 7 -12.48 4.48 -9.94
CA TYR A 7 -11.05 4.31 -9.66
C TYR A 7 -10.37 3.66 -10.85
N ASP A 8 -9.18 4.13 -11.15
CA ASP A 8 -8.24 3.51 -12.06
C ASP A 8 -7.01 3.08 -11.28
N VAL A 9 -6.51 1.87 -11.54
CA VAL A 9 -5.36 1.29 -10.87
C VAL A 9 -4.31 0.97 -11.91
N ASP A 10 -3.09 1.45 -11.71
CA ASP A 10 -1.90 1.04 -12.44
C ASP A 10 -0.73 1.00 -11.45
N TYR A 11 -0.44 -0.18 -10.95
CA TYR A 11 0.64 -0.45 -10.01
C TYR A 11 1.73 -1.27 -10.70
N ASN A 12 2.98 -0.79 -10.61
CA ASN A 12 4.13 -1.48 -11.15
C ASN A 12 5.18 -1.65 -10.04
N LYS A 13 5.74 -2.85 -9.95
CA LYS A 13 6.85 -3.18 -9.07
C LYS A 13 7.92 -3.91 -9.87
N TYR A 14 9.16 -3.48 -9.71
CA TYR A 14 10.34 -4.19 -10.15
C TYR A 14 11.19 -4.50 -8.92
N SER A 15 11.72 -5.71 -8.84
CA SER A 15 12.68 -6.10 -7.81
C SER A 15 13.85 -6.86 -8.43
N LEU A 16 15.03 -6.64 -7.87
CA LEU A 16 16.25 -7.35 -8.18
C LEU A 16 16.77 -7.95 -6.87
N TYR A 17 16.95 -9.24 -6.85
CA TYR A 17 17.57 -9.98 -5.76
C TYR A 17 18.86 -10.62 -6.26
N ASP A 18 19.99 -10.27 -5.63
CA ASP A 18 21.29 -10.84 -5.95
C ASP A 18 21.81 -11.64 -4.77
N GLU A 19 22.34 -12.84 -5.04
CA GLU A 19 22.99 -13.70 -4.05
C GLU A 19 24.33 -14.20 -4.55
N LYS A 20 25.35 -14.15 -3.69
CA LYS A 20 26.67 -14.71 -3.94
C LYS A 20 26.85 -16.00 -3.18
N TYR A 21 27.51 -16.96 -3.79
CA TYR A 21 27.88 -18.18 -3.10
C TYR A 21 29.02 -17.93 -2.14
N ALA A 22 28.93 -18.57 -0.97
CA ALA A 22 29.95 -18.53 0.04
C ALA A 22 30.18 -19.93 0.63
N TYR A 23 31.41 -20.22 1.05
CA TYR A 23 31.74 -21.43 1.78
C TYR A 23 32.51 -21.06 3.04
N THR A 24 32.45 -21.93 4.04
CA THR A 24 33.22 -21.78 5.29
C THR A 24 34.34 -22.84 5.31
N LEU A 25 35.58 -22.39 5.41
CA LEU A 25 36.76 -23.22 5.56
C LEU A 25 37.49 -22.83 6.84
N GLU A 26 37.75 -23.79 7.74
CA GLU A 26 38.45 -23.61 9.02
C GLU A 26 37.89 -22.48 9.91
N GLY A 27 36.58 -22.16 9.78
CA GLY A 27 35.89 -21.11 10.52
C GLY A 27 35.86 -19.75 9.83
N ASP A 28 36.60 -19.56 8.72
CA ASP A 28 36.52 -18.36 7.90
C ASP A 28 35.52 -18.53 6.75
N THR A 29 34.75 -17.48 6.49
CA THR A 29 33.80 -17.44 5.36
C THR A 29 34.47 -16.80 4.14
N HIS A 30 34.49 -17.55 3.06
CA HIS A 30 34.98 -17.12 1.75
C HIS A 30 33.79 -16.92 0.81
N VAL A 31 33.74 -15.80 0.12
CA VAL A 31 32.71 -15.48 -0.87
C VAL A 31 33.29 -15.62 -2.26
N TYR A 32 32.60 -16.33 -3.15
CA TYR A 32 32.93 -16.35 -4.56
C TYR A 32 32.39 -15.07 -5.22
N ASP A 33 33.25 -14.20 -5.70
CA ASP A 33 32.85 -12.92 -6.30
C ASP A 33 32.12 -13.08 -7.64
N ASP A 34 32.42 -14.17 -8.35
CA ASP A 34 31.95 -14.47 -9.69
C ASP A 34 30.85 -15.56 -9.77
N GLU A 35 30.59 -16.25 -8.65
CA GLU A 35 29.51 -17.23 -8.55
C GLU A 35 28.30 -16.68 -7.78
N GLY A 36 27.12 -17.00 -8.27
CA GLY A 36 25.88 -16.60 -7.62
C GLY A 36 24.69 -16.66 -8.56
N TYR A 37 23.62 -16.04 -8.14
CA TYR A 37 22.47 -15.83 -9.01
C TYR A 37 21.83 -14.45 -8.77
N SER A 38 21.15 -13.96 -9.80
CA SER A 38 20.26 -12.81 -9.71
C SER A 38 18.86 -13.19 -10.16
N LEU A 39 17.87 -12.74 -9.44
CA LEU A 39 16.44 -12.88 -9.78
C LEU A 39 15.85 -11.48 -9.98
N GLU A 40 15.54 -11.17 -11.23
CA GLU A 40 14.75 -9.99 -11.58
C GLU A 40 13.29 -10.37 -11.62
N SER A 41 12.43 -9.59 -10.97
CA SER A 41 10.99 -9.78 -10.99
C SER A 41 10.27 -8.52 -11.39
N PHE A 42 9.25 -8.68 -12.20
CA PHE A 42 8.37 -7.64 -12.64
C PHE A 42 6.93 -8.01 -12.29
N ASN A 43 6.20 -7.08 -11.68
CA ASN A 43 4.80 -7.26 -11.30
C ASN A 43 4.01 -6.01 -11.65
N ARG A 44 2.88 -6.18 -12.32
CA ARG A 44 1.94 -5.11 -12.65
C ARG A 44 0.53 -5.51 -12.26
N ILE A 45 -0.20 -4.59 -11.62
CA ILE A 45 -1.64 -4.72 -11.38
C ILE A 45 -2.31 -3.52 -12.03
N HIS A 46 -3.23 -3.76 -12.95
CA HIS A 46 -3.98 -2.68 -13.59
C HIS A 46 -5.47 -3.02 -13.71
N GLY A 47 -6.29 -2.00 -13.81
CA GLY A 47 -7.72 -2.13 -13.98
C GLY A 47 -8.51 -1.01 -13.33
N SER A 48 -9.79 -1.24 -13.11
CA SER A 48 -10.70 -0.19 -12.61
C SER A 48 -11.65 -0.73 -11.55
N GLY A 49 -12.22 0.20 -10.77
CA GLY A 49 -13.19 -0.13 -9.74
C GLY A 49 -14.18 1.01 -9.50
N PHE A 50 -15.23 0.71 -8.74
CA PHE A 50 -16.23 1.69 -8.33
C PHE A 50 -16.74 1.39 -6.93
N ASP A 51 -17.22 2.45 -6.24
CA ASP A 51 -17.93 2.37 -4.96
C ASP A 51 -19.06 3.38 -4.87
N PHE A 52 -19.87 3.23 -3.83
CA PHE A 52 -20.85 4.21 -3.40
C PHE A 52 -20.54 4.68 -1.99
N LYS A 53 -20.72 5.99 -1.76
CA LYS A 53 -20.54 6.60 -0.43
C LYS A 53 -21.82 7.33 -0.05
N PHE A 54 -22.26 7.07 1.16
CA PHE A 54 -23.45 7.68 1.73
C PHE A 54 -23.05 8.44 2.99
N GLY A 55 -23.52 9.67 3.16
CA GLY A 55 -23.21 10.44 4.34
C GLY A 55 -24.32 11.41 4.70
N ALA A 56 -24.44 11.64 6.01
CA ALA A 56 -25.37 12.61 6.59
C ALA A 56 -24.65 13.47 7.62
N ILE A 57 -24.95 14.76 7.64
CA ILE A 57 -24.50 15.71 8.67
C ILE A 57 -25.75 16.31 9.28
N PHE A 58 -25.81 16.30 10.59
CA PHE A 58 -26.93 16.87 11.34
C PHE A 58 -26.45 17.75 12.50
N ARG A 59 -27.30 18.67 12.90
CA ARG A 59 -27.11 19.55 14.05
C ARG A 59 -28.06 19.08 15.17
N PRO A 60 -27.53 18.44 16.23
CA PRO A 60 -28.38 17.85 17.27
C PRO A 60 -29.04 18.91 18.14
N ILE A 61 -28.48 20.12 18.21
CA ILE A 61 -28.96 21.24 19.04
C ILE A 61 -29.08 22.46 18.11
N GLU A 62 -30.27 23.08 18.06
CA GLU A 62 -30.64 24.09 17.08
C GLU A 62 -29.71 25.33 17.09
N ASP A 63 -29.40 25.86 18.26
CA ASP A 63 -28.53 27.04 18.41
C ASP A 63 -27.06 26.71 18.64
N SER A 64 -26.68 25.43 18.59
CA SER A 64 -25.29 25.00 18.78
C SER A 64 -24.53 24.94 17.44
N PRO A 65 -23.26 25.39 17.41
CA PRO A 65 -22.39 25.19 16.25
C PRO A 65 -21.94 23.74 16.08
N LEU A 66 -22.35 22.81 16.95
CA LEU A 66 -22.01 21.40 16.86
C LEU A 66 -22.64 20.75 15.65
N ARG A 67 -21.84 19.99 14.91
CA ARG A 67 -22.24 19.16 13.80
C ARG A 67 -21.75 17.73 14.02
N ILE A 68 -22.61 16.76 13.77
CA ILE A 68 -22.26 15.34 13.79
C ILE A 68 -22.42 14.81 12.38
N GLY A 69 -21.40 14.14 11.87
CA GLY A 69 -21.43 13.48 10.58
C GLY A 69 -21.31 11.97 10.75
N LEU A 70 -22.07 11.23 9.95
CA LEU A 70 -21.94 9.79 9.79
C LEU A 70 -21.84 9.48 8.31
N ALA A 71 -20.92 8.60 7.94
CA ALA A 71 -20.80 8.13 6.57
C ALA A 71 -20.48 6.64 6.52
N VAL A 72 -20.93 6.01 5.46
CA VAL A 72 -20.62 4.63 5.13
C VAL A 72 -20.22 4.56 3.66
N HIS A 73 -19.10 3.85 3.38
CA HIS A 73 -18.68 3.57 2.03
C HIS A 73 -18.85 2.08 1.79
N THR A 74 -19.43 1.74 0.65
CA THR A 74 -19.46 0.33 0.21
C THR A 74 -18.04 -0.13 -0.09
N PRO A 75 -17.81 -1.44 -0.19
CA PRO A 75 -16.60 -1.96 -0.81
C PRO A 75 -16.36 -1.31 -2.17
N ILE A 76 -15.10 -1.12 -2.51
CA ILE A 76 -14.72 -0.86 -3.90
C ILE A 76 -14.71 -2.20 -4.62
N TYR A 77 -15.47 -2.28 -5.71
CA TYR A 77 -15.54 -3.46 -6.56
C TYR A 77 -14.60 -3.29 -7.74
N TYR A 78 -13.41 -3.87 -7.64
CA TYR A 78 -12.38 -3.83 -8.66
C TYR A 78 -12.49 -5.00 -9.64
N LYS A 79 -12.17 -4.72 -10.92
CA LYS A 79 -11.77 -5.70 -11.92
C LYS A 79 -10.34 -5.42 -12.30
N LEU A 80 -9.46 -6.36 -12.05
CA LEU A 80 -8.01 -6.20 -12.13
C LEU A 80 -7.39 -7.31 -12.95
N THR A 81 -6.30 -6.98 -13.64
CA THR A 81 -5.38 -7.93 -14.25
C THR A 81 -4.04 -7.83 -13.54
N TYR A 82 -3.53 -8.96 -13.09
CA TYR A 82 -2.18 -9.11 -12.55
C TYR A 82 -1.29 -9.73 -13.62
N THR A 83 -0.25 -9.02 -14.02
CA THR A 83 0.78 -9.49 -14.97
C THR A 83 2.10 -9.57 -14.24
N THR A 84 2.83 -10.66 -14.45
CA THR A 84 4.13 -10.87 -13.79
C THR A 84 5.12 -11.55 -14.73
N GLY A 85 6.40 -11.37 -14.42
CA GLY A 85 7.50 -12.04 -15.10
C GLY A 85 8.73 -12.10 -14.22
N ALA A 86 9.60 -13.05 -14.49
CA ALA A 86 10.88 -13.20 -13.82
C ALA A 86 11.97 -13.62 -14.79
N LEU A 87 13.17 -13.14 -14.50
CA LEU A 87 14.41 -13.52 -15.16
C LEU A 87 15.40 -14.00 -14.08
N LEU A 88 15.78 -15.27 -14.15
CA LEU A 88 16.81 -15.85 -13.29
C LEU A 88 18.09 -15.99 -14.10
N THR A 89 19.18 -15.41 -13.61
CA THR A 89 20.54 -15.60 -14.13
C THR A 89 21.37 -16.27 -13.05
N SER A 90 22.03 -17.35 -13.40
CA SER A 90 22.92 -18.10 -12.50
C SER A 90 24.30 -18.22 -13.15
N ASP A 91 25.34 -17.85 -12.40
CA ASP A 91 26.74 -17.99 -12.74
C ASP A 91 27.36 -19.04 -11.82
N LEU A 92 27.77 -20.19 -12.39
CA LEU A 92 28.32 -21.31 -11.64
C LEU A 92 29.52 -21.90 -12.38
N TYR A 93 30.55 -22.35 -11.64
CA TYR A 93 31.55 -23.21 -12.19
C TYR A 93 30.99 -24.62 -12.39
N LEU A 94 30.88 -25.03 -13.66
CA LEU A 94 30.40 -26.34 -14.06
C LEU A 94 31.48 -27.07 -14.84
N PRO A 95 31.63 -28.43 -14.71
CA PRO A 95 32.58 -29.20 -15.47
C PRO A 95 32.18 -29.20 -16.96
N ASP A 96 33.15 -28.96 -17.83
CA ASP A 96 33.02 -29.16 -19.26
C ASP A 96 33.11 -30.68 -19.66
N ASP A 97 32.95 -31.02 -20.92
CA ASP A 97 33.05 -32.40 -21.39
C ASP A 97 34.40 -33.08 -21.11
N ALA A 98 35.44 -32.31 -20.85
CA ALA A 98 36.78 -32.79 -20.49
C ALA A 98 36.98 -32.84 -18.95
N GLY A 99 36.01 -32.43 -18.18
CA GLY A 99 36.06 -32.39 -16.71
C GLY A 99 36.75 -31.16 -16.13
N ASN A 100 37.05 -30.12 -16.93
CA ASN A 100 37.58 -28.87 -16.42
C ASN A 100 36.45 -27.96 -15.97
N GLU A 101 36.59 -27.32 -14.79
CA GLU A 101 35.62 -26.35 -14.28
C GLU A 101 35.68 -25.07 -15.12
N ARG A 102 34.49 -24.63 -15.57
CA ARG A 102 34.33 -23.40 -16.33
C ARG A 102 33.13 -22.61 -15.81
N LEU A 103 33.31 -21.30 -15.60
CA LEU A 103 32.21 -20.41 -15.26
C LEU A 103 31.16 -20.42 -16.37
N THR A 104 29.97 -20.86 -16.03
CA THR A 104 28.86 -21.04 -16.97
C THR A 104 27.70 -20.17 -16.53
N ARG A 105 27.25 -19.29 -17.42
CA ARG A 105 26.06 -18.49 -17.22
C ARG A 105 24.85 -19.20 -17.80
N THR A 106 23.84 -19.40 -16.96
CA THR A 106 22.54 -19.92 -17.37
C THR A 106 21.47 -18.86 -17.09
N THR A 107 20.60 -18.64 -18.07
CA THR A 107 19.51 -17.66 -17.97
C THR A 107 18.19 -18.35 -18.30
N VAL A 108 17.19 -18.16 -17.44
CA VAL A 108 15.83 -18.69 -17.62
C VAL A 108 14.86 -17.55 -17.33
N ASP A 109 13.91 -17.33 -18.24
CA ASP A 109 12.85 -16.32 -18.06
C ASP A 109 11.46 -16.93 -18.26
N THR A 110 10.48 -16.33 -17.59
CA THR A 110 9.08 -16.80 -17.62
C THR A 110 8.45 -16.61 -19.00
N TYR A 111 8.78 -15.57 -19.73
CA TYR A 111 8.22 -15.30 -21.06
C TYR A 111 8.60 -16.39 -22.06
N SER A 112 9.88 -16.75 -22.12
CA SER A 112 10.36 -17.86 -22.97
C SER A 112 9.80 -19.20 -22.51
N ALA A 113 9.74 -19.44 -21.19
CA ALA A 113 9.19 -20.69 -20.64
C ALA A 113 7.71 -20.89 -20.96
N LEU A 114 6.96 -19.80 -21.15
CA LEU A 114 5.54 -19.81 -21.53
C LEU A 114 5.31 -19.71 -23.05
N GLY A 115 6.36 -19.90 -23.85
CA GLY A 115 6.27 -19.88 -25.32
C GLY A 115 5.99 -18.49 -25.89
N GLY A 116 6.55 -17.44 -25.29
CA GLY A 116 6.44 -16.07 -25.77
C GLY A 116 5.15 -15.36 -25.32
N ARG A 117 4.65 -15.68 -24.15
CA ARG A 117 3.46 -15.04 -23.55
C ARG A 117 3.76 -14.54 -22.14
N ASP A 118 3.18 -13.40 -21.80
CA ASP A 118 3.17 -12.92 -20.41
C ASP A 118 2.36 -13.86 -19.52
N MET A 119 2.72 -13.90 -18.26
CA MET A 119 1.99 -14.62 -17.23
C MET A 119 0.99 -13.68 -16.58
N ASP A 120 -0.28 -13.77 -16.94
CA ASP A 120 -1.35 -12.92 -16.44
C ASP A 120 -2.49 -13.71 -15.80
N ARG A 121 -3.19 -13.01 -14.91
CA ARG A 121 -4.39 -13.49 -14.26
C ARG A 121 -5.37 -12.36 -14.03
N ASP A 122 -6.57 -12.51 -14.57
CA ASP A 122 -7.69 -11.65 -14.23
C ASP A 122 -8.32 -12.05 -12.91
N PHE A 123 -8.70 -11.07 -12.11
CA PHE A 123 -9.40 -11.30 -10.85
C PHE A 123 -10.29 -10.10 -10.47
N LYS A 124 -11.18 -10.32 -9.53
CA LYS A 124 -11.98 -9.27 -8.89
C LYS A 124 -11.55 -9.12 -7.45
N LEU A 125 -11.40 -7.88 -7.00
CA LEU A 125 -11.12 -7.55 -5.60
C LEU A 125 -12.28 -6.74 -5.04
N GLN A 126 -12.81 -7.19 -3.91
CA GLN A 126 -13.76 -6.46 -3.09
C GLN A 126 -13.04 -5.99 -1.83
N THR A 127 -12.93 -4.65 -1.66
CA THR A 127 -12.33 -4.06 -0.46
C THR A 127 -13.30 -4.10 0.73
N PRO A 128 -12.86 -3.73 1.95
CA PRO A 128 -13.75 -3.63 3.10
C PRO A 128 -14.84 -2.55 2.95
N TRP A 129 -15.86 -2.66 3.80
CA TRP A 129 -16.71 -1.53 4.13
C TRP A 129 -15.95 -0.52 4.96
N VAL A 130 -16.24 0.79 4.77
CA VAL A 130 -15.66 1.87 5.57
C VAL A 130 -16.77 2.58 6.33
N PHE A 131 -16.57 2.77 7.64
CA PHE A 131 -17.50 3.46 8.53
C PHE A 131 -16.81 4.70 9.10
N ASN A 132 -17.48 5.85 8.97
CA ASN A 132 -16.98 7.13 9.42
C ASN A 132 -17.94 7.78 10.40
N ALA A 133 -17.41 8.33 11.49
CA ALA A 133 -18.11 9.22 12.41
C ALA A 133 -17.30 10.48 12.63
N SER A 134 -17.93 11.65 12.54
CA SER A 134 -17.23 12.92 12.64
C SER A 134 -17.98 13.92 13.54
N LEU A 135 -17.19 14.80 14.15
CA LEU A 135 -17.66 15.93 14.97
C LEU A 135 -17.04 17.21 14.43
N GLY A 136 -17.84 18.23 14.23
CA GLY A 136 -17.39 19.56 13.86
C GLY A 136 -17.94 20.58 14.85
N TYR A 137 -17.10 21.51 15.29
CA TYR A 137 -17.48 22.58 16.22
C TYR A 137 -16.87 23.91 15.81
N THR A 138 -17.66 24.96 15.79
CA THR A 138 -17.17 26.31 15.48
C THR A 138 -17.21 27.17 16.75
N VAL A 139 -16.05 27.72 17.14
CA VAL A 139 -15.91 28.61 18.26
C VAL A 139 -15.92 30.06 17.75
N GLY A 140 -16.95 30.80 18.15
CA GLY A 140 -17.16 32.13 17.59
C GLY A 140 -17.30 32.12 16.07
N ASN A 141 -16.71 33.11 15.41
CA ASN A 141 -16.78 33.24 13.94
C ASN A 141 -15.49 32.87 13.22
N ASN A 142 -14.43 32.50 13.95
CA ASN A 142 -13.08 32.45 13.40
C ASN A 142 -12.31 31.16 13.71
N LEU A 143 -12.78 30.26 14.57
CA LEU A 143 -12.13 29.00 14.82
C LEU A 143 -13.08 27.83 14.54
N ALA A 144 -12.71 26.93 13.61
CA ALA A 144 -13.41 25.69 13.36
C ALA A 144 -12.52 24.51 13.79
N LEU A 145 -13.10 23.56 14.52
CA LEU A 145 -12.46 22.34 14.96
C LEU A 145 -13.20 21.14 14.37
N GLY A 146 -12.46 20.10 14.01
CA GLY A 146 -13.00 18.85 13.49
C GLY A 146 -12.26 17.65 14.05
N ALA A 147 -13.03 16.59 14.32
CA ALA A 147 -12.51 15.29 14.65
C ALA A 147 -13.29 14.24 13.84
N GLU A 148 -12.59 13.25 13.30
CA GLU A 148 -13.19 12.14 12.55
C GLU A 148 -12.55 10.84 12.97
N TYR A 149 -13.35 9.81 13.14
CA TYR A 149 -12.94 8.43 13.32
C TYR A 149 -13.46 7.60 12.16
N GLU A 150 -12.55 6.83 11.56
CA GLU A 150 -12.84 5.91 10.46
C GLU A 150 -12.40 4.51 10.85
N TYR A 151 -13.20 3.53 10.47
CA TYR A 151 -12.89 2.12 10.65
C TYR A 151 -13.14 1.35 9.37
N GLU A 152 -12.16 0.51 9.00
CA GLU A 152 -12.23 -0.44 7.89
C GLU A 152 -11.52 -1.74 8.27
N ASP A 153 -12.08 -2.89 7.91
CA ASP A 153 -11.51 -4.18 8.27
C ASP A 153 -10.92 -4.89 7.05
N TYR A 154 -9.61 -4.75 6.86
CA TYR A 154 -8.90 -5.35 5.72
C TYR A 154 -8.91 -6.87 5.72
N SER A 155 -9.14 -7.54 6.87
CA SER A 155 -9.31 -8.99 6.92
C SER A 155 -10.58 -9.46 6.18
N SER A 156 -11.54 -8.55 5.95
CA SER A 156 -12.79 -8.85 5.24
C SER A 156 -12.70 -8.72 3.71
N MET A 157 -11.52 -8.41 3.15
CA MET A 157 -11.33 -8.36 1.71
C MET A 157 -11.65 -9.71 1.06
N LYS A 158 -12.17 -9.66 -0.17
CA LYS A 158 -12.48 -10.87 -0.94
C LYS A 158 -11.88 -10.81 -2.33
N PHE A 159 -11.18 -11.87 -2.67
CA PHE A 159 -10.67 -12.11 -4.01
C PHE A 159 -11.57 -13.12 -4.72
N LYS A 160 -11.86 -12.88 -5.99
CA LYS A 160 -12.73 -13.74 -6.80
C LYS A 160 -12.17 -13.90 -8.20
N TYR A 161 -12.39 -15.06 -8.77
CA TYR A 161 -12.19 -15.29 -10.19
C TYR A 161 -13.11 -14.41 -11.05
N PRO A 162 -12.81 -14.21 -12.35
CA PRO A 162 -13.65 -13.41 -13.25
C PRO A 162 -15.10 -13.88 -13.30
N GLU A 163 -15.36 -15.17 -13.16
CA GLU A 163 -16.68 -15.81 -13.16
C GLU A 163 -17.49 -15.50 -11.90
N GLY A 164 -16.79 -15.17 -10.78
CA GLY A 164 -17.40 -14.77 -9.52
C GLY A 164 -17.16 -15.73 -8.35
N ASP A 165 -16.58 -16.90 -8.61
CA ASP A 165 -16.19 -17.85 -7.58
C ASP A 165 -15.08 -17.27 -6.70
N GLU A 166 -15.07 -17.62 -5.42
CA GLU A 166 -14.08 -17.10 -4.47
C GLU A 166 -12.71 -17.75 -4.69
N MET A 167 -11.68 -16.92 -4.73
CA MET A 167 -10.28 -17.32 -4.64
C MET A 167 -9.97 -17.57 -3.16
N ALA A 168 -10.30 -18.78 -2.70
CA ALA A 168 -10.32 -19.11 -1.26
C ALA A 168 -8.94 -18.96 -0.59
N TRP A 169 -7.86 -19.24 -1.31
CA TRP A 169 -6.50 -19.06 -0.80
C TRP A 169 -6.21 -17.58 -0.54
N GLU A 170 -6.34 -16.72 -1.55
CA GLU A 170 -6.03 -15.30 -1.48
C GLU A 170 -6.93 -14.55 -0.48
N THR A 171 -8.21 -14.95 -0.41
CA THR A 171 -9.16 -14.45 0.59
C THR A 171 -8.77 -14.91 2.00
N GLY A 172 -8.37 -16.16 2.17
CA GLY A 172 -7.89 -16.70 3.44
C GLY A 172 -6.59 -16.06 3.92
N GLU A 173 -5.65 -15.76 3.01
CA GLU A 173 -4.42 -15.05 3.34
C GLU A 173 -4.71 -13.60 3.79
N ALA A 174 -5.69 -12.93 3.19
CA ALA A 174 -6.11 -11.60 3.65
C ALA A 174 -6.68 -11.66 5.08
N ASP A 175 -7.52 -12.64 5.40
CA ASP A 175 -8.04 -12.83 6.76
C ASP A 175 -6.93 -13.23 7.75
N LEU A 176 -5.99 -14.06 7.34
CA LEU A 176 -4.87 -14.52 8.18
C LEU A 176 -3.89 -13.38 8.49
N CYS A 177 -3.52 -12.56 7.49
CA CYS A 177 -2.42 -11.60 7.58
C CYS A 177 -2.87 -10.18 7.92
N MET A 178 -4.13 -9.82 7.66
CA MET A 178 -4.62 -8.45 7.81
C MET A 178 -5.60 -8.31 8.97
N LYS A 179 -5.89 -7.07 9.34
CA LYS A 179 -6.79 -6.71 10.45
C LYS A 179 -7.50 -5.40 10.22
N GLY A 180 -8.43 -5.09 11.12
CA GLY A 180 -9.12 -3.80 11.16
C GLY A 180 -8.16 -2.63 11.37
N VAL A 181 -8.37 -1.56 10.60
CA VAL A 181 -7.66 -0.29 10.67
C VAL A 181 -8.58 0.76 11.26
N SER A 182 -8.09 1.42 12.29
CA SER A 182 -8.71 2.61 12.89
C SER A 182 -7.91 3.84 12.49
N THR A 183 -8.60 4.84 11.97
CA THR A 183 -8.00 6.13 11.59
C THR A 183 -8.67 7.24 12.37
N LEU A 184 -7.87 8.03 13.11
CA LEU A 184 -8.29 9.25 13.79
C LEU A 184 -7.76 10.45 13.03
N ARG A 185 -8.65 11.38 12.66
CA ARG A 185 -8.28 12.65 12.00
C ARG A 185 -8.73 13.81 12.88
N LEU A 186 -7.81 14.74 13.14
CA LEU A 186 -8.06 15.98 13.89
C LEU A 186 -7.70 17.16 12.98
N GLY A 187 -8.52 18.20 13.00
CA GLY A 187 -8.28 19.39 12.18
C GLY A 187 -8.75 20.66 12.86
N ALA A 188 -8.02 21.75 12.58
CA ALA A 188 -8.38 23.09 13.01
C ALA A 188 -8.19 24.08 11.86
N GLU A 189 -9.13 25.00 11.73
CA GLU A 189 -9.01 26.18 10.86
C GLU A 189 -9.23 27.45 11.71
N TYR A 190 -8.27 28.36 11.67
CA TYR A 190 -8.36 29.65 12.32
C TYR A 190 -8.32 30.78 11.30
N LYS A 191 -9.30 31.68 11.37
CA LYS A 191 -9.43 32.86 10.54
C LYS A 191 -9.20 34.11 11.37
N PRO A 192 -7.95 34.61 11.48
CA PRO A 192 -7.68 35.86 12.20
C PRO A 192 -8.41 37.06 11.58
N ILE A 193 -8.58 37.05 10.27
CA ILE A 193 -9.43 37.97 9.50
C ILE A 193 -10.22 37.16 8.45
N PRO A 194 -11.36 37.66 7.95
CA PRO A 194 -12.21 36.93 6.99
C PRO A 194 -11.51 36.49 5.71
N ALA A 195 -10.48 37.23 5.31
CA ALA A 195 -9.72 36.94 4.07
C ALA A 195 -8.61 35.89 4.26
N PHE A 196 -8.16 35.61 5.49
CA PHE A 196 -7.00 34.76 5.76
C PHE A 196 -7.35 33.57 6.62
N SER A 197 -6.86 32.39 6.25
CA SER A 197 -7.09 31.13 6.97
C SER A 197 -5.77 30.45 7.28
N LEU A 198 -5.60 29.98 8.51
CA LEU A 198 -4.55 29.07 8.95
C LEU A 198 -5.18 27.73 9.24
N ARG A 199 -4.57 26.65 8.78
CA ARG A 199 -5.07 25.29 8.98
C ARG A 199 -3.97 24.39 9.52
N ALA A 200 -4.34 23.52 10.43
CA ALA A 200 -3.48 22.46 10.94
C ALA A 200 -4.30 21.18 11.05
N GLY A 201 -3.67 20.05 10.78
CA GLY A 201 -4.30 18.74 10.91
C GLY A 201 -3.33 17.66 11.30
N TYR A 202 -3.85 16.67 11.99
CA TYR A 202 -3.16 15.45 12.35
C TYR A 202 -4.03 14.25 12.02
N ASN A 203 -3.40 13.21 11.46
CA ASN A 203 -4.04 11.95 11.17
C ASN A 203 -3.16 10.80 11.68
N TYR A 204 -3.78 9.85 12.38
CA TYR A 204 -3.16 8.63 12.85
C TYR A 204 -3.95 7.44 12.34
N SER A 205 -3.28 6.51 11.64
CA SER A 205 -3.86 5.24 11.20
C SER A 205 -3.09 4.08 11.82
N THR A 206 -3.83 3.09 12.33
CA THR A 206 -3.21 1.86 12.84
C THR A 206 -2.69 1.00 11.68
N ALA A 207 -1.85 0.02 12.00
CA ALA A 207 -1.34 -0.94 11.00
C ALA A 207 -2.45 -1.83 10.45
N ALA A 208 -2.43 -2.08 9.13
CA ALA A 208 -3.32 -3.02 8.46
C ALA A 208 -2.87 -4.48 8.63
N TYR A 209 -1.57 -4.71 8.77
CA TYR A 209 -1.00 -6.05 8.93
C TYR A 209 -0.99 -6.51 10.39
N LYS A 210 -1.26 -7.79 10.62
CA LYS A 210 -0.97 -8.45 11.89
C LYS A 210 0.55 -8.53 12.09
N LYS A 211 0.98 -8.67 13.34
CA LYS A 211 2.42 -8.67 13.69
C LYS A 211 3.21 -9.79 12.99
N ASP A 212 2.57 -10.94 12.86
CA ASP A 212 3.19 -12.16 12.31
C ASP A 212 2.74 -12.43 10.87
N ALA A 213 2.30 -11.38 10.14
CA ALA A 213 1.91 -11.50 8.75
C ALA A 213 3.12 -11.87 7.87
N ILE A 214 2.96 -12.88 7.05
CA ILE A 214 3.96 -13.38 6.11
C ILE A 214 3.38 -13.39 4.70
N LYS A 215 4.25 -13.39 3.69
CA LYS A 215 3.85 -13.61 2.31
C LYS A 215 4.03 -15.08 1.96
N ALA A 216 2.93 -15.79 1.79
CA ALA A 216 2.94 -17.15 1.31
C ALA A 216 2.83 -17.19 -0.22
N LEU A 217 3.64 -18.02 -0.85
CA LEU A 217 3.64 -18.26 -2.30
C LEU A 217 3.27 -19.74 -2.56
N PRO A 218 1.98 -20.07 -2.73
CA PRO A 218 1.59 -21.44 -3.06
C PRO A 218 2.11 -21.86 -4.43
N SER A 219 2.22 -23.15 -4.67
CA SER A 219 2.79 -23.73 -5.91
C SER A 219 2.07 -23.29 -7.20
N ASN A 220 0.82 -22.83 -7.09
CA ASN A 220 0.03 -22.29 -8.20
C ASN A 220 0.04 -20.76 -8.26
N SER A 221 0.82 -20.09 -7.42
CA SER A 221 0.98 -18.64 -7.46
C SER A 221 1.67 -18.22 -8.74
N ILE A 222 1.20 -17.12 -9.34
CA ILE A 222 1.91 -16.46 -10.44
C ILE A 222 2.84 -15.34 -9.94
N ASN A 223 2.82 -15.04 -8.64
CA ASN A 223 3.69 -14.03 -8.07
C ASN A 223 5.15 -14.51 -8.08
N THR A 224 6.04 -13.69 -8.62
CA THR A 224 7.47 -14.00 -8.80
C THR A 224 8.39 -13.27 -7.84
N ASP A 225 7.92 -12.22 -7.17
CA ASP A 225 8.74 -11.50 -6.20
C ASP A 225 8.68 -12.18 -4.82
N THR A 226 9.82 -12.26 -4.15
CA THR A 226 9.96 -12.92 -2.84
C THR A 226 9.79 -11.95 -1.68
N ASP A 227 10.12 -10.68 -1.89
CA ASP A 227 10.12 -9.65 -0.87
C ASP A 227 8.71 -9.16 -0.50
N PHE A 228 8.58 -8.70 0.73
CA PHE A 228 7.37 -8.04 1.21
C PHE A 228 7.68 -7.08 2.36
N ALA A 229 6.75 -6.19 2.66
CA ALA A 229 6.88 -5.23 3.74
C ALA A 229 5.57 -5.07 4.51
N ASN A 230 5.63 -5.26 5.82
CA ASN A 230 4.50 -5.06 6.72
C ASN A 230 4.51 -3.64 7.27
N SER A 231 3.64 -2.80 6.73
CA SER A 231 3.48 -1.41 7.19
C SER A 231 2.94 -1.37 8.62
N LYS A 232 3.57 -0.52 9.46
CA LYS A 232 3.11 -0.19 10.81
C LYS A 232 2.14 0.99 10.78
N SER A 233 1.83 1.54 11.93
CA SER A 233 0.98 2.73 12.04
C SER A 233 1.59 3.93 11.32
N MET A 234 0.72 4.76 10.74
CA MET A 234 1.11 5.95 9.99
C MET A 234 0.65 7.21 10.71
N ASN A 235 1.53 8.21 10.74
CA ASN A 235 1.23 9.56 11.18
C ASN A 235 1.29 10.52 10.00
N THR A 236 0.31 11.41 9.91
CA THR A 236 0.25 12.47 8.91
C THR A 236 0.08 13.81 9.61
N PHE A 237 0.92 14.77 9.27
CA PHE A 237 0.83 16.14 9.71
C PHE A 237 0.52 17.04 8.52
N THR A 238 -0.41 17.97 8.68
CA THR A 238 -0.77 18.92 7.63
C THR A 238 -0.77 20.34 8.17
N LEU A 239 -0.25 21.27 7.37
CA LEU A 239 -0.33 22.70 7.61
C LEU A 239 -0.84 23.38 6.35
N GLY A 240 -1.63 24.43 6.50
CA GLY A 240 -2.17 25.15 5.34
C GLY A 240 -2.37 26.63 5.65
N ILE A 241 -2.20 27.43 4.62
CA ILE A 241 -2.56 28.82 4.59
C ILE A 241 -3.46 29.09 3.41
N GLY A 242 -4.48 29.90 3.61
CA GLY A 242 -5.42 30.30 2.57
C GLY A 242 -5.64 31.79 2.58
N TYR A 243 -5.71 32.38 1.40
CA TYR A 243 -6.06 33.79 1.24
C TYR A 243 -7.17 33.95 0.21
N ARG A 244 -8.16 34.76 0.57
CA ARG A 244 -9.29 35.12 -0.29
C ARG A 244 -9.28 36.59 -0.60
N PHE A 245 -9.32 36.93 -1.87
CA PHE A 245 -9.41 38.30 -2.37
C PHE A 245 -10.54 38.40 -3.36
N SER A 246 -11.61 39.14 -3.02
CA SER A 246 -12.81 39.28 -3.86
C SER A 246 -13.34 37.89 -4.30
N SER A 247 -13.41 37.63 -5.59
CA SER A 247 -13.84 36.38 -6.19
C SER A 247 -12.74 35.32 -6.28
N PHE A 248 -11.47 35.64 -6.00
CA PHE A 248 -10.35 34.73 -6.10
C PHE A 248 -9.95 34.18 -4.72
N TYR A 249 -9.42 32.98 -4.72
CA TYR A 249 -8.75 32.41 -3.54
C TYR A 249 -7.49 31.66 -3.95
N ALA A 250 -6.53 31.64 -3.05
CA ALA A 250 -5.30 30.87 -3.16
C ALA A 250 -5.08 30.09 -1.85
N ASP A 251 -4.78 28.80 -1.97
CA ASP A 251 -4.44 27.95 -0.85
C ASP A 251 -3.07 27.30 -1.08
N LEU A 252 -2.23 27.29 -0.06
CA LEU A 252 -0.99 26.53 0.01
C LEU A 252 -1.08 25.55 1.17
N ALA A 253 -0.83 24.29 0.91
CA ALA A 253 -0.83 23.25 1.90
C ALA A 253 0.45 22.40 1.86
N TYR A 254 0.93 22.04 3.04
CA TYR A 254 2.02 21.10 3.23
C TYR A 254 1.50 19.86 3.96
N LYS A 255 1.86 18.70 3.47
CA LYS A 255 1.54 17.40 4.07
C LYS A 255 2.82 16.61 4.29
N PHE A 256 2.98 16.08 5.48
CA PHE A 256 4.08 15.19 5.87
C PHE A 256 3.52 13.87 6.41
N ASP A 257 3.82 12.78 5.70
CA ASP A 257 3.47 11.42 6.10
C ASP A 257 4.72 10.72 6.63
N THR A 258 4.61 9.97 7.71
CA THR A 258 5.67 9.10 8.22
C THR A 258 5.11 7.79 8.76
N TYR A 259 5.72 6.68 8.38
CA TYR A 259 5.42 5.35 8.89
C TYR A 259 6.66 4.46 8.83
N LYS A 260 6.67 3.42 9.64
CA LYS A 260 7.67 2.37 9.60
C LYS A 260 7.09 1.13 8.94
N SER A 261 7.95 0.31 8.37
CA SER A 261 7.61 -1.02 7.87
C SER A 261 8.71 -2.01 8.23
N ASP A 262 8.32 -3.26 8.47
CA ASP A 262 9.26 -4.38 8.57
C ASP A 262 9.40 -4.98 7.19
N PHE A 263 10.57 -4.85 6.59
CA PHE A 263 10.90 -5.39 5.27
C PHE A 263 11.54 -6.76 5.42
N TYR A 264 11.09 -7.69 4.57
CA TYR A 264 11.58 -9.05 4.44
C TYR A 264 12.02 -9.28 2.99
N PRO A 265 13.27 -9.67 2.71
CA PRO A 265 13.69 -10.01 1.36
C PRO A 265 13.04 -11.33 0.88
N PHE A 266 12.72 -12.23 1.79
CA PHE A 266 11.97 -13.47 1.58
C PHE A 266 11.51 -14.03 2.92
N TYR A 267 10.58 -14.99 2.88
CA TYR A 267 10.20 -15.81 4.03
C TYR A 267 10.47 -17.27 3.70
N ASN A 268 11.15 -17.96 4.60
CA ASN A 268 11.45 -19.38 4.44
C ASN A 268 11.15 -20.14 5.74
N ASP A 269 10.17 -21.03 5.68
CA ASP A 269 9.78 -21.92 6.80
C ASP A 269 10.07 -23.39 6.47
N ILE A 270 10.88 -23.67 5.46
CA ILE A 270 11.16 -25.04 5.02
C ILE A 270 12.33 -25.61 5.83
N ASN A 271 12.07 -26.71 6.56
CA ASN A 271 13.08 -27.52 7.24
C ASN A 271 13.97 -26.79 8.27
N GLY A 272 13.43 -25.78 8.96
CA GLY A 272 14.18 -25.05 9.98
C GLY A 272 15.25 -24.11 9.42
N LEU A 273 15.20 -23.78 8.14
CA LEU A 273 16.00 -22.71 7.56
C LEU A 273 15.56 -21.38 8.16
N VAL A 274 16.53 -20.57 8.52
CA VAL A 274 16.29 -19.30 9.22
C VAL A 274 15.72 -18.28 8.26
N THR A 275 14.53 -17.75 8.55
CA THR A 275 14.04 -16.52 7.91
C THR A 275 15.01 -15.39 8.25
N PRO A 276 15.45 -14.58 7.26
CA PRO A 276 16.36 -13.47 7.55
C PRO A 276 15.70 -12.50 8.55
N PRO A 277 16.51 -11.85 9.40
CA PRO A 277 15.98 -10.84 10.31
C PRO A 277 15.33 -9.71 9.52
N THR A 278 14.23 -9.17 10.08
CA THR A 278 13.54 -8.05 9.49
C THR A 278 14.41 -6.80 9.44
N THR A 279 14.32 -6.05 8.36
CA THR A 279 14.88 -4.70 8.26
C THR A 279 13.79 -3.68 8.53
N GLU A 280 13.93 -2.88 9.59
CA GLU A 280 13.01 -1.78 9.84
C GLU A 280 13.31 -0.62 8.87
N VAL A 281 12.36 -0.28 8.04
CA VAL A 281 12.43 0.81 7.07
C VAL A 281 11.55 1.96 7.55
N THR A 282 12.11 3.17 7.63
CA THR A 282 11.34 4.39 7.91
C THR A 282 11.01 5.08 6.60
N ASN A 283 9.71 5.22 6.33
CA ASN A 283 9.19 5.88 5.14
C ASN A 283 8.70 7.27 5.51
N THR A 284 9.16 8.28 4.77
CA THR A 284 8.70 9.66 4.90
C THR A 284 8.31 10.21 3.54
N ARG A 285 7.23 10.99 3.51
CA ARG A 285 6.76 11.62 2.28
C ARG A 285 6.30 13.04 2.56
N SER A 286 6.86 13.98 1.84
CA SER A 286 6.45 15.39 1.85
C SER A 286 5.72 15.74 0.57
N LYS A 287 4.62 16.49 0.71
CA LYS A 287 3.86 17.04 -0.42
C LYS A 287 3.54 18.50 -0.16
N VAL A 288 3.71 19.31 -1.19
CA VAL A 288 3.24 20.70 -1.25
C VAL A 288 2.14 20.78 -2.30
N LEU A 289 1.01 21.36 -1.92
CA LEU A 289 -0.12 21.58 -2.84
C LEU A 289 -0.41 23.07 -2.89
N PHE A 290 -0.59 23.56 -4.11
CA PHE A 290 -1.02 24.91 -4.38
C PHE A 290 -2.33 24.89 -5.17
N THR A 291 -3.32 25.63 -4.71
CA THR A 291 -4.62 25.72 -5.35
C THR A 291 -4.96 27.17 -5.62
N LEU A 292 -5.36 27.47 -6.85
CA LEU A 292 -5.98 28.73 -7.22
C LEU A 292 -7.42 28.45 -7.66
N GLY A 293 -8.34 29.29 -7.22
CA GLY A 293 -9.72 29.15 -7.62
C GLY A 293 -10.44 30.49 -7.69
N MET A 294 -11.56 30.48 -8.38
CA MET A 294 -12.44 31.64 -8.53
C MET A 294 -13.86 31.21 -8.14
N ARG A 295 -14.53 32.08 -7.40
CA ARG A 295 -15.92 31.92 -7.02
C ARG A 295 -16.76 32.99 -7.74
N PHE A 296 -17.76 32.55 -8.45
CA PHE A 296 -18.74 33.38 -9.17
C PHE A 296 -19.92 33.73 -8.28
#